data_60958131dac3136995c9f75df533248a
#
_entry.id   60958131dac3136995c9f75df533248a
#
_cell.length_a   1.000
_cell.length_b   1.000
_cell.length_c   1.000
_cell.angle_alpha   90.00
_cell.angle_beta   90.00
_cell.angle_gamma   90.00
#
_symmetry.space_group_name_H-M   'P 1'
#
loop_
_entity.id
_entity.type
_entity.pdbx_description
1 polymer ?
#
loop_
_entity_poly.entity_id
_entity_poly.type
_entity_poly.pdbx_seq_one_letter_code
_entity_poly.pdbx_strand_id
1 'polypeptide(L)'
;RLVQQATAQVLDWAYDRDFSDRSFGFRRNMRAHHALRVITAEADQGYRWAVDMDLAKFFDTVNHSRLIRKLSLKIKDGRVISLIHKMLRSGVQINGEIKPTEIGLMQGGPLSPLLANIYLDELDKELEKRGHRFARYADDLICICKSRRAAERTLASLTRFVQEKILLKVNQEKSHVAYVS
;
A
#
# COMPACT_ATOMS: atom_id res chain seq x y z
N ARG A 1 -15.22 -13.72 9.69
CA ARG A 1 -15.12 -12.25 9.89
C ARG A 1 -14.69 -11.90 11.33
N LEU A 2 -15.27 -12.50 12.38
CA LEU A 2 -14.92 -12.19 13.78
C LEU A 2 -13.43 -12.39 14.07
N VAL A 3 -12.87 -13.54 13.70
CA VAL A 3 -11.43 -13.85 13.90
C VAL A 3 -10.54 -12.87 13.12
N GLN A 4 -10.90 -12.52 11.88
CA GLN A 4 -10.16 -11.52 11.11
C GLN A 4 -10.18 -10.15 11.78
N GLN A 5 -11.33 -9.75 12.34
CA GLN A 5 -11.46 -8.48 13.06
C GLN A 5 -10.59 -8.46 14.32
N ALA A 6 -10.61 -9.51 15.12
CA ALA A 6 -9.76 -9.61 16.30
C ALA A 6 -8.26 -9.60 15.95
N THR A 7 -7.87 -10.35 14.90
CA THR A 7 -6.51 -10.33 14.38
C THR A 7 -6.10 -8.95 13.90
N ALA A 8 -6.97 -8.26 13.15
CA ALA A 8 -6.71 -6.91 12.67
C ALA A 8 -6.49 -5.91 13.81
N GLN A 9 -7.28 -5.97 14.88
CA GLN A 9 -7.14 -5.07 16.05
C GLN A 9 -5.78 -5.24 16.74
N VAL A 10 -5.34 -6.48 16.94
CA VAL A 10 -4.04 -6.77 17.57
C VAL A 10 -2.88 -6.33 16.68
N LEU A 11 -2.95 -6.63 15.39
CA LEU A 11 -1.90 -6.26 14.45
C LEU A 11 -1.85 -4.75 14.20
N ASP A 12 -2.99 -4.07 14.15
CA ASP A 12 -3.07 -2.61 14.01
C ASP A 12 -2.29 -1.91 15.13
N TRP A 13 -2.52 -2.33 16.37
CA TRP A 13 -1.75 -1.83 17.51
C TRP A 13 -0.23 -2.05 17.37
N ALA A 14 0.17 -3.17 16.79
CA ALA A 14 1.58 -3.52 16.62
C ALA A 14 2.25 -2.78 15.46
N TYR A 15 1.53 -2.52 14.36
CA TYR A 15 2.11 -2.00 13.12
C TYR A 15 1.88 -0.52 12.86
N ASP A 16 0.74 0.06 13.31
CA ASP A 16 0.35 1.42 12.92
C ASP A 16 1.40 2.49 13.24
N ARG A 17 2.10 2.34 14.37
CA ARG A 17 3.16 3.28 14.77
C ARG A 17 4.43 3.22 13.91
N ASP A 18 4.62 2.15 13.14
CA ASP A 18 5.80 1.96 12.28
C ASP A 18 5.54 2.45 10.86
N PHE A 19 4.27 2.68 10.52
CA PHE A 19 3.91 3.20 9.20
C PHE A 19 4.36 4.65 9.03
N SER A 20 4.69 5.00 7.79
CA SER A 20 5.00 6.37 7.40
C SER A 20 3.89 7.35 7.81
N ASP A 21 4.27 8.54 8.28
CA ASP A 21 3.35 9.66 8.51
C ASP A 21 2.73 10.19 7.20
N ARG A 22 3.23 9.73 6.06
CA ARG A 22 2.73 10.04 4.71
C ARG A 22 1.73 8.99 4.19
N SER A 23 1.43 7.95 4.99
CA SER A 23 0.43 6.91 4.69
C SER A 23 -0.87 7.19 5.46
N PHE A 24 -1.96 7.44 4.77
CA PHE A 24 -3.22 7.94 5.37
C PHE A 24 -4.39 6.96 5.24
N GLY A 25 -4.39 6.08 4.23
CA GLY A 25 -5.48 5.14 3.99
C GLY A 25 -5.55 4.04 5.03
N PHE A 26 -6.77 3.67 5.44
CA PHE A 26 -7.05 2.55 6.34
C PHE A 26 -6.39 2.66 7.73
N ARG A 27 -6.04 3.85 8.18
CA ARG A 27 -5.43 4.09 9.50
C ARG A 27 -6.37 4.86 10.41
N ARG A 28 -6.28 4.59 11.73
CA ARG A 28 -7.08 5.29 12.74
C ARG A 28 -6.78 6.78 12.71
N ASN A 29 -7.84 7.59 12.82
CA ASN A 29 -7.75 9.06 12.83
C ASN A 29 -7.13 9.69 11.58
N MET A 30 -6.81 8.92 10.55
CA MET A 30 -6.35 9.41 9.25
C MET A 30 -7.51 9.46 8.27
N ARG A 31 -7.49 10.46 7.37
CA ARG A 31 -8.54 10.70 6.37
C ARG A 31 -7.90 11.19 5.08
N ALA A 32 -8.60 11.05 3.97
CA ALA A 32 -8.15 11.57 2.67
C ALA A 32 -7.80 13.07 2.71
N HIS A 33 -8.54 13.87 3.50
CA HIS A 33 -8.23 15.30 3.68
C HIS A 33 -6.85 15.55 4.30
N HIS A 34 -6.32 14.64 5.12
CA HIS A 34 -4.96 14.79 5.64
C HIS A 34 -3.92 14.61 4.53
N ALA A 35 -4.10 13.63 3.64
CA ALA A 35 -3.26 13.45 2.46
C ALA A 35 -3.29 14.68 1.56
N LEU A 36 -4.49 15.21 1.27
CA LEU A 36 -4.66 16.42 0.47
C LEU A 36 -3.97 17.64 1.09
N ARG A 37 -4.13 17.87 2.40
CA ARG A 37 -3.45 18.97 3.09
C ARG A 37 -1.93 18.89 2.96
N VAL A 38 -1.37 17.70 3.08
CA VAL A 38 0.08 17.49 2.90
C VAL A 38 0.50 17.85 1.49
N ILE A 39 -0.19 17.36 0.47
CA ILE A 39 0.13 17.67 -0.93
C ILE A 39 -0.04 19.16 -1.25
N THR A 40 -1.11 19.80 -0.76
CA THR A 40 -1.34 21.25 -0.94
C THR A 40 -0.21 22.06 -0.30
N ALA A 41 0.16 21.76 0.95
CA ALA A 41 1.24 22.45 1.65
C ALA A 41 2.59 22.33 0.92
N GLU A 42 2.87 21.18 0.30
CA GLU A 42 4.06 20.99 -0.51
C GLU A 42 3.97 21.76 -1.86
N ALA A 43 2.78 21.81 -2.47
CA ALA A 43 2.54 22.59 -3.69
C ALA A 43 2.77 24.09 -3.45
N ASP A 44 2.35 24.61 -2.30
CA ASP A 44 2.59 26.01 -1.90
C ASP A 44 4.07 26.33 -1.72
N GLN A 45 4.91 25.32 -1.44
CA GLN A 45 6.37 25.42 -1.40
C GLN A 45 7.05 25.33 -2.78
N GLY A 46 6.26 25.32 -3.86
CA GLY A 46 6.75 25.29 -5.24
C GLY A 46 6.92 23.91 -5.85
N TYR A 47 6.42 22.84 -5.18
CA TYR A 47 6.39 21.50 -5.75
C TYR A 47 5.09 21.31 -6.54
N ARG A 48 5.09 21.75 -7.80
CA ARG A 48 3.88 21.83 -8.62
C ARG A 48 3.70 20.73 -9.66
N TRP A 49 4.55 19.72 -9.67
CA TRP A 49 4.45 18.59 -10.59
C TRP A 49 4.14 17.32 -9.84
N ALA A 50 2.92 16.86 -9.96
CA ALA A 50 2.46 15.63 -9.33
C ALA A 50 2.77 14.41 -10.21
N VAL A 51 3.24 13.36 -9.58
CA VAL A 51 3.29 11.99 -10.11
C VAL A 51 2.12 11.26 -9.49
N ASP A 52 1.10 10.98 -10.25
CA ASP A 52 -0.01 10.13 -9.87
C ASP A 52 0.29 8.69 -10.28
N MET A 53 0.33 7.77 -9.32
CA MET A 53 0.63 6.36 -9.57
C MET A 53 -0.48 5.47 -9.06
N ASP A 54 -1.11 4.75 -9.98
CA ASP A 54 -2.16 3.75 -9.74
C ASP A 54 -1.58 2.33 -9.82
N LEU A 55 -1.88 1.51 -8.83
CA LEU A 55 -1.47 0.11 -8.80
C LEU A 55 -2.55 -0.78 -9.43
N ALA A 56 -2.19 -1.48 -10.51
CA ALA A 56 -3.14 -2.30 -11.25
C ALA A 56 -3.66 -3.46 -10.39
N LYS A 57 -4.96 -3.44 -10.08
CA LYS A 57 -5.64 -4.51 -9.32
C LYS A 57 -4.88 -4.90 -8.05
N PHE A 58 -4.44 -3.93 -7.28
CA PHE A 58 -3.57 -4.13 -6.13
C PHE A 58 -4.07 -5.26 -5.21
N PHE A 59 -5.32 -5.20 -4.75
CA PHE A 59 -5.88 -6.20 -3.84
C PHE A 59 -5.91 -7.61 -4.44
N ASP A 60 -6.00 -7.75 -5.75
CA ASP A 60 -6.05 -9.05 -6.43
C ASP A 60 -4.65 -9.64 -6.70
N THR A 61 -3.59 -8.83 -6.57
CA THR A 61 -2.23 -9.21 -7.00
C THR A 61 -1.22 -9.34 -5.86
N VAL A 62 -1.60 -9.05 -4.61
CA VAL A 62 -0.72 -9.19 -3.44
C VAL A 62 -0.22 -10.63 -3.31
N ASN A 63 1.10 -10.82 -3.33
CA ASN A 63 1.72 -12.12 -3.18
C ASN A 63 1.71 -12.58 -1.71
N HIS A 64 1.05 -13.71 -1.42
CA HIS A 64 0.90 -14.22 -0.04
C HIS A 64 2.25 -14.57 0.59
N SER A 65 3.15 -15.25 -0.14
CA SER A 65 4.45 -15.65 0.40
C SER A 65 5.29 -14.44 0.81
N ARG A 66 5.29 -13.37 -0.01
CA ARG A 66 5.96 -12.12 0.30
C ARG A 66 5.35 -11.44 1.53
N LEU A 67 4.04 -11.37 1.60
CA LEU A 67 3.31 -10.79 2.74
C LEU A 67 3.61 -11.55 4.03
N ILE A 68 3.53 -12.87 4.01
CA ILE A 68 3.86 -13.73 5.16
C ILE A 68 5.30 -13.52 5.60
N ARG A 69 6.25 -13.43 4.66
CA ARG A 69 7.66 -13.13 5.00
C ARG A 69 7.79 -11.78 5.70
N LYS A 70 7.11 -10.74 5.23
CA LYS A 70 7.10 -9.42 5.90
C LYS A 70 6.52 -9.50 7.32
N LEU A 71 5.41 -10.18 7.48
CA LEU A 71 4.79 -10.38 8.79
C LEU A 71 5.74 -11.12 9.76
N SER A 72 6.45 -12.15 9.29
CA SER A 72 7.38 -12.94 10.09
C SER A 72 8.63 -12.17 10.55
N LEU A 73 8.94 -11.03 9.93
CA LEU A 73 10.02 -10.16 10.43
C LEU A 73 9.70 -9.62 11.83
N LYS A 74 8.44 -9.32 12.09
CA LYS A 74 7.97 -8.72 13.34
C LYS A 74 7.24 -9.72 14.24
N ILE A 75 6.38 -10.56 13.67
CA ILE A 75 5.61 -11.57 14.40
C ILE A 75 6.44 -12.86 14.51
N LYS A 76 6.85 -13.21 15.73
CA LYS A 76 7.67 -14.42 15.98
C LYS A 76 6.85 -15.66 16.36
N ASP A 77 5.57 -15.48 16.70
CA ASP A 77 4.67 -16.62 16.98
C ASP A 77 4.19 -17.25 15.66
N GLY A 78 4.69 -18.44 15.36
CA GLY A 78 4.34 -19.20 14.18
C GLY A 78 2.85 -19.59 14.11
N ARG A 79 2.14 -19.65 15.23
CA ARG A 79 0.69 -19.93 15.26
C ARG A 79 -0.11 -18.77 14.69
N VAL A 80 0.30 -17.52 15.01
CA VAL A 80 -0.31 -16.31 14.45
C VAL A 80 -0.03 -16.22 12.95
N ILE A 81 1.20 -16.46 12.52
CA ILE A 81 1.57 -16.49 11.09
C ILE A 81 0.77 -17.56 10.34
N SER A 82 0.65 -18.77 10.90
CA SER A 82 -0.15 -19.85 10.32
C SER A 82 -1.64 -19.48 10.20
N LEU A 83 -2.18 -18.83 11.23
CA LEU A 83 -3.57 -18.36 11.22
C LEU A 83 -3.81 -17.33 10.10
N ILE A 84 -2.92 -16.34 9.97
CA ILE A 84 -3.02 -15.33 8.90
C ILE A 84 -2.91 -16.00 7.52
N HIS A 85 -1.96 -16.95 7.37
CA HIS A 85 -1.79 -17.67 6.11
C HIS A 85 -3.04 -18.48 5.74
N LYS A 86 -3.68 -19.15 6.71
CA LYS A 86 -4.95 -19.86 6.50
C LYS A 86 -6.05 -18.89 6.07
N MET A 87 -6.13 -17.71 6.68
CA MET A 87 -7.12 -16.67 6.29
C MET A 87 -6.89 -16.17 4.86
N LEU A 88 -5.64 -15.95 4.45
CA LEU A 88 -5.30 -15.55 3.09
C LEU A 88 -5.68 -16.63 2.07
N ARG A 89 -5.46 -17.89 2.40
CA ARG A 89 -5.75 -19.04 1.53
C ARG A 89 -7.19 -19.55 1.62
N SER A 90 -8.03 -18.96 2.46
CA SER A 90 -9.43 -19.44 2.65
C SER A 90 -10.27 -19.42 1.36
N GLY A 91 -9.75 -18.78 0.33
CA GLY A 91 -10.28 -18.87 -1.02
C GLY A 91 -11.49 -17.97 -1.29
N VAL A 92 -11.89 -17.97 -2.53
CA VAL A 92 -13.10 -17.31 -3.03
C VAL A 92 -14.08 -18.39 -3.45
N GLN A 93 -15.33 -18.26 -3.02
CA GLN A 93 -16.40 -19.13 -3.47
C GLN A 93 -16.84 -18.72 -4.88
N ILE A 94 -16.59 -19.58 -5.86
CA ILE A 94 -17.02 -19.40 -7.25
C ILE A 94 -17.94 -20.54 -7.59
N ASN A 95 -19.19 -20.23 -7.98
CA ASN A 95 -20.21 -21.23 -8.36
C ASN A 95 -20.41 -22.35 -7.33
N GLY A 96 -20.33 -22.02 -6.03
CA GLY A 96 -20.50 -23.00 -4.94
C GLY A 96 -19.25 -23.75 -4.53
N GLU A 97 -18.16 -23.65 -5.26
CA GLU A 97 -16.87 -24.27 -4.93
C GLU A 97 -15.91 -23.24 -4.31
N ILE A 98 -15.22 -23.64 -3.23
CA ILE A 98 -14.17 -22.83 -2.60
C ILE A 98 -12.83 -23.15 -3.28
N LYS A 99 -12.28 -22.18 -4.00
CA LYS A 99 -10.94 -22.32 -4.61
C LYS A 99 -9.91 -21.60 -3.75
N PRO A 100 -8.88 -22.29 -3.24
CA PRO A 100 -7.78 -21.65 -2.51
C PRO A 100 -7.08 -20.63 -3.41
N THR A 101 -6.71 -19.48 -2.84
CA THR A 101 -5.94 -18.46 -3.55
C THR A 101 -4.51 -18.41 -3.01
N GLU A 102 -3.54 -18.17 -3.89
CA GLU A 102 -2.12 -17.95 -3.53
C GLU A 102 -1.71 -16.49 -3.65
N ILE A 103 -2.59 -15.70 -4.22
CA ILE A 103 -2.43 -14.25 -4.43
C ILE A 103 -3.72 -13.53 -4.08
N GLY A 104 -3.59 -12.26 -3.76
CA GLY A 104 -4.70 -11.37 -3.49
C GLY A 104 -5.11 -11.28 -2.02
N LEU A 105 -5.75 -10.18 -1.69
CA LEU A 105 -6.39 -9.93 -0.40
C LEU A 105 -7.90 -9.94 -0.59
N MET A 106 -8.61 -10.58 0.34
CA MET A 106 -10.07 -10.62 0.30
C MET A 106 -10.64 -9.19 0.39
N GLN A 107 -11.32 -8.74 -0.67
CA GLN A 107 -12.01 -7.46 -0.66
C GLN A 107 -13.18 -7.48 0.34
N GLY A 108 -13.29 -6.43 1.17
CA GLY A 108 -14.28 -6.35 2.24
C GLY A 108 -13.97 -7.18 3.49
N GLY A 109 -12.82 -7.83 3.56
CA GLY A 109 -12.32 -8.47 4.78
C GLY A 109 -11.76 -7.46 5.77
N PRO A 110 -12.04 -7.58 7.10
CA PRO A 110 -11.57 -6.62 8.09
C PRO A 110 -10.03 -6.53 8.21
N LEU A 111 -9.32 -7.60 7.85
CA LEU A 111 -7.86 -7.68 7.94
C LEU A 111 -7.16 -7.12 6.69
N SER A 112 -7.82 -7.15 5.54
CA SER A 112 -7.21 -6.80 4.24
C SER A 112 -6.66 -5.38 4.18
N PRO A 113 -7.31 -4.33 4.72
CA PRO A 113 -6.79 -2.97 4.71
C PRO A 113 -5.45 -2.83 5.45
N LEU A 114 -5.31 -3.49 6.59
CA LEU A 114 -4.07 -3.48 7.36
C LEU A 114 -2.96 -4.26 6.64
N LEU A 115 -3.27 -5.42 6.08
CA LEU A 115 -2.30 -6.21 5.30
C LEU A 115 -1.83 -5.45 4.05
N ALA A 116 -2.71 -4.67 3.43
CA ALA A 116 -2.38 -3.77 2.34
C ALA A 116 -1.33 -2.73 2.77
N ASN A 117 -1.54 -2.07 3.91
CA ASN A 117 -0.56 -1.11 4.45
C ASN A 117 0.76 -1.78 4.80
N ILE A 118 0.76 -2.97 5.43
CA ILE A 118 1.98 -3.73 5.72
C ILE A 118 2.74 -4.09 4.44
N TYR A 119 2.03 -4.45 3.37
CA TYR A 119 2.64 -4.77 2.10
C TYR A 119 3.30 -3.56 1.45
N LEU A 120 2.64 -2.40 1.47
CA LEU A 120 3.07 -1.16 0.84
C LEU A 120 4.03 -0.31 1.69
N ASP A 121 4.21 -0.62 2.98
CA ASP A 121 5.14 0.10 3.87
C ASP A 121 6.59 0.14 3.33
N GLU A 122 7.00 -0.88 2.59
CA GLU A 122 8.31 -0.90 1.92
C GLU A 122 8.43 0.18 0.83
N LEU A 123 7.33 0.45 0.12
CA LEU A 123 7.27 1.53 -0.86
C LEU A 123 7.36 2.89 -0.16
N ASP A 124 6.61 3.07 0.93
CA ASP A 124 6.64 4.32 1.71
C ASP A 124 8.05 4.60 2.24
N LYS A 125 8.69 3.61 2.84
CA LYS A 125 10.07 3.72 3.37
C LYS A 125 11.10 3.97 2.29
N GLU A 126 10.95 3.40 1.10
CA GLU A 126 11.82 3.70 -0.02
C GLU A 126 11.64 5.14 -0.51
N LEU A 127 10.41 5.64 -0.54
CA LEU A 127 10.12 7.04 -0.89
C LEU A 127 10.75 8.01 0.13
N GLU A 128 10.63 7.72 1.42
CA GLU A 128 11.27 8.49 2.49
C GLU A 128 12.80 8.47 2.37
N LYS A 129 13.38 7.30 2.18
CA LYS A 129 14.83 7.11 2.00
C LYS A 129 15.38 7.93 0.84
N ARG A 130 14.61 8.03 -0.27
CA ARG A 130 14.98 8.84 -1.44
C ARG A 130 14.69 10.34 -1.26
N GLY A 131 14.07 10.74 -0.15
CA GLY A 131 13.68 12.12 0.11
C GLY A 131 12.53 12.62 -0.76
N HIS A 132 11.69 11.71 -1.26
CA HIS A 132 10.51 12.11 -2.02
C HIS A 132 9.44 12.71 -1.12
N ARG A 133 8.77 13.73 -1.64
CA ARG A 133 7.56 14.30 -1.03
C ARG A 133 6.36 13.57 -1.60
N PHE A 134 5.58 12.91 -0.76
CA PHE A 134 4.49 12.07 -1.21
C PHE A 134 3.34 12.03 -0.20
N ALA A 135 2.21 11.55 -0.63
CA ALA A 135 1.13 11.05 0.22
C ALA A 135 0.55 9.79 -0.42
N ARG A 136 0.31 8.77 0.40
CA ARG A 136 -0.37 7.55 -0.02
C ARG A 136 -1.68 7.37 0.71
N TYR A 137 -2.75 7.12 -0.04
CA TYR A 137 -4.05 6.75 0.50
C TYR A 137 -4.47 5.38 -0.04
N ALA A 138 -4.33 4.34 0.79
CA ALA A 138 -4.47 2.93 0.37
C ALA A 138 -3.46 2.57 -0.74
N ASP A 139 -3.93 2.26 -1.94
CA ASP A 139 -3.15 1.97 -3.14
C ASP A 139 -2.89 3.17 -4.05
N ASP A 140 -3.55 4.31 -3.79
CA ASP A 140 -3.30 5.56 -4.50
C ASP A 140 -2.07 6.27 -3.94
N LEU A 141 -1.09 6.55 -4.79
CA LEU A 141 0.16 7.23 -4.44
C LEU A 141 0.33 8.50 -5.27
N ILE A 142 0.53 9.62 -4.58
CA ILE A 142 0.90 10.89 -5.19
C ILE A 142 2.28 11.30 -4.68
N CYS A 143 3.25 11.48 -5.60
CA CYS A 143 4.51 12.14 -5.31
C CYS A 143 4.51 13.52 -5.94
N ILE A 144 5.22 14.48 -5.34
CA ILE A 144 5.21 15.86 -5.82
C ILE A 144 6.64 16.37 -6.00
N CYS A 145 6.91 17.02 -7.13
CA CYS A 145 8.22 17.43 -7.61
C CYS A 145 8.26 18.92 -8.01
N LYS A 146 9.47 19.49 -8.04
CA LYS A 146 9.66 20.90 -8.47
C LYS A 146 9.59 21.11 -9.99
N SER A 147 9.85 20.08 -10.78
CA SER A 147 9.87 20.20 -12.24
C SER A 147 9.26 18.97 -12.91
N ARG A 148 8.75 19.15 -14.12
CA ARG A 148 8.20 18.07 -14.95
C ARG A 148 9.22 16.97 -15.18
N ARG A 149 10.45 17.33 -15.52
CA ARG A 149 11.54 16.37 -15.74
C ARG A 149 11.85 15.53 -14.50
N ALA A 150 11.79 16.16 -13.30
CA ALA A 150 11.95 15.40 -12.04
C ALA A 150 10.80 14.45 -11.82
N ALA A 151 9.56 14.86 -12.07
CA ALA A 151 8.38 14.02 -11.93
C ALA A 151 8.40 12.82 -12.91
N GLU A 152 8.76 13.03 -14.17
CA GLU A 152 8.90 11.95 -15.17
C GLU A 152 9.96 10.92 -14.75
N ARG A 153 11.14 11.37 -14.27
CA ARG A 153 12.17 10.47 -13.74
C ARG A 153 11.70 9.72 -12.49
N THR A 154 10.96 10.38 -11.61
CA THR A 154 10.39 9.78 -10.41
C THR A 154 9.39 8.69 -10.78
N LEU A 155 8.47 8.96 -11.69
CA LEU A 155 7.50 7.98 -12.18
C LEU A 155 8.21 6.74 -12.75
N ALA A 156 9.18 6.93 -13.65
CA ALA A 156 9.93 5.82 -14.26
C ALA A 156 10.70 4.98 -13.21
N SER A 157 11.35 5.66 -12.25
CA SER A 157 12.12 4.99 -11.20
C SER A 157 11.24 4.23 -10.22
N LEU A 158 10.10 4.81 -9.82
CA LEU A 158 9.14 4.16 -8.93
C LEU A 158 8.43 2.99 -9.62
N THR A 159 8.06 3.12 -10.90
CA THR A 159 7.48 2.02 -11.68
C THR A 159 8.42 0.80 -11.66
N ARG A 160 9.71 1.01 -11.94
CA ARG A 160 10.71 -0.06 -11.88
C ARG A 160 10.79 -0.67 -10.47
N PHE A 161 10.88 0.15 -9.43
CA PHE A 161 10.95 -0.32 -8.06
C PHE A 161 9.71 -1.15 -7.66
N VAL A 162 8.52 -0.66 -7.99
CA VAL A 162 7.25 -1.36 -7.71
C VAL A 162 7.22 -2.71 -8.43
N GLN A 163 7.61 -2.77 -9.69
CA GLN A 163 7.59 -4.01 -10.47
C GLN A 163 8.67 -5.01 -10.03
N GLU A 164 9.91 -4.57 -9.84
CA GLU A 164 11.05 -5.45 -9.56
C GLU A 164 11.19 -5.82 -8.08
N LYS A 165 10.87 -4.90 -7.17
CA LYS A 165 11.09 -5.07 -5.72
C LYS A 165 9.81 -5.36 -4.96
N ILE A 166 8.73 -4.64 -5.24
CA ILE A 166 7.43 -4.84 -4.56
C ILE A 166 6.63 -5.99 -5.20
N LEU A 167 6.93 -6.33 -6.47
CA LEU A 167 6.25 -7.36 -7.26
C LEU A 167 4.76 -7.05 -7.49
N LEU A 168 4.46 -5.77 -7.74
CA LEU A 168 3.16 -5.28 -8.15
C LEU A 168 3.22 -4.71 -9.57
N LYS A 169 2.06 -4.58 -10.20
CA LYS A 169 1.94 -3.96 -11.53
C LYS A 169 1.46 -2.51 -11.37
N VAL A 170 2.13 -1.60 -12.06
CA VAL A 170 1.68 -0.21 -12.20
C VAL A 170 0.72 -0.13 -13.39
N ASN A 171 -0.41 0.54 -13.21
CA ASN A 171 -1.34 0.84 -14.29
C ASN A 171 -0.79 2.02 -15.09
N GLN A 172 -0.18 1.72 -16.23
CA GLN A 172 0.47 2.75 -17.07
C GLN A 172 -0.52 3.72 -17.73
N GLU A 173 -1.76 3.29 -17.96
CA GLU A 173 -2.78 4.15 -18.58
C GLU A 173 -3.30 5.22 -17.60
N LYS A 174 -3.34 4.88 -16.31
CA LYS A 174 -3.81 5.80 -15.26
C LYS A 174 -2.67 6.58 -14.60
N SER A 175 -1.45 5.99 -14.59
CA SER A 175 -0.32 6.65 -13.95
C SER A 175 0.27 7.73 -14.86
N HIS A 176 0.34 8.95 -14.37
CA HIS A 176 0.77 10.09 -15.20
C HIS A 176 1.42 11.21 -14.38
N VAL A 177 2.00 12.15 -15.09
CA VAL A 177 2.54 13.39 -14.52
C VAL A 177 1.61 14.54 -14.86
N ALA A 178 1.19 15.29 -13.85
CA ALA A 178 0.30 16.42 -13.99
C ALA A 178 0.84 17.68 -13.29
N TYR A 179 0.45 18.85 -13.76
CA TYR A 179 0.73 20.12 -13.08
C TYR A 179 -0.39 20.41 -12.07
N VAL A 180 -0.01 20.78 -10.85
CA VAL A 180 -0.93 21.17 -9.78
C VAL A 180 -1.07 22.68 -9.81
N SER A 181 -2.23 23.16 -10.23
CA SER A 181 -2.60 24.58 -10.31
C SER A 181 -3.05 25.13 -8.96
#